data_8f9a02cca4b66ebe914efe6807fd64fc
#
_entry.id   8f9a02cca4b66ebe914efe6807fd64fc
#
_cell.length_a   1.000
_cell.length_b   1.000
_cell.length_c   1.000
_cell.angle_alpha   90.00
_cell.angle_beta   90.00
_cell.angle_gamma   90.00
#
_symmetry.space_group_name_H-M   'P 1'
#
loop_
_entity.id
_entity.type
_entity.pdbx_description
1 polymer ?
#
loop_
_entity_poly.entity_id
_entity_poly.type
_entity_poly.pdbx_seq_one_letter_code
_entity_poly.pdbx_strand_id
1 'polypeptide(L)'
;MDELTIYTDGASRGNPGEAAAAWLILRGCEVLESEVRVLGVQTNNTAEYTALLGALTAAKKYGDPAATSLTVYSDSELMISQMTGKYAVRSETLKPLYTEAAAAASVYAKVRYVHVPRENAYVGSCDWLCNNALDTLAAAKYAAEQQKRHGPIECRPIGIVHSPFLDRKRAPNQGKNTNE
;
A
#
# COMPACT_ATOMS: atom_id res chain seq x y z
N MET A 1 -7.25 27.24 -7.25
CA MET A 1 -6.80 26.02 -7.97
C MET A 1 -6.43 25.03 -6.90
N ASP A 2 -7.11 23.89 -6.85
CA ASP A 2 -6.82 22.85 -5.85
C ASP A 2 -5.48 22.17 -6.19
N GLU A 3 -4.68 21.91 -5.16
CA GLU A 3 -3.42 21.21 -5.32
C GLU A 3 -3.46 19.89 -4.53
N LEU A 4 -3.21 18.79 -5.25
CA LEU A 4 -3.06 17.47 -4.66
C LEU A 4 -1.65 16.94 -4.91
N THR A 5 -1.12 16.27 -3.92
CA THR A 5 0.14 15.55 -4.01
C THR A 5 -0.13 14.06 -4.00
N ILE A 6 0.48 13.34 -4.92
CA ILE A 6 0.35 11.90 -5.09
C ILE A 6 1.72 11.26 -4.94
N TYR A 7 1.78 10.17 -4.17
CA TYR A 7 2.94 9.27 -4.09
C TYR A 7 2.52 7.90 -4.55
N THR A 8 3.34 7.26 -5.37
CA THR A 8 3.05 5.93 -5.93
C THR A 8 4.26 5.03 -5.87
N ASP A 9 3.99 3.74 -5.67
CA ASP A 9 4.97 2.68 -5.82
C ASP A 9 4.32 1.39 -6.30
N GLY A 10 5.09 0.53 -6.96
CA GLY A 10 4.70 -0.79 -7.38
C GLY A 10 5.77 -1.80 -7.03
N ALA A 11 5.39 -2.96 -6.49
CA ALA A 11 6.30 -4.03 -6.13
C ALA A 11 5.91 -5.36 -6.78
N SER A 12 6.92 -6.19 -7.09
CA SER A 12 6.73 -7.54 -7.61
C SER A 12 7.69 -8.52 -6.95
N ARG A 13 7.19 -9.66 -6.48
CA ARG A 13 7.98 -10.77 -5.91
C ARG A 13 8.53 -11.68 -7.00
N GLY A 14 9.41 -11.14 -7.82
CA GLY A 14 9.91 -11.70 -9.07
C GLY A 14 9.49 -10.80 -10.24
N ASN A 15 10.07 -11.02 -11.44
CA ASN A 15 9.80 -10.13 -12.57
C ASN A 15 9.62 -10.94 -13.87
N PRO A 16 8.40 -11.46 -14.16
CA PRO A 16 7.14 -11.27 -13.43
C PRO A 16 7.01 -12.11 -12.15
N GLY A 17 6.12 -11.66 -11.24
CA GLY A 17 5.79 -12.34 -9.99
C GLY A 17 4.54 -11.73 -9.33
N GLU A 18 4.16 -12.25 -8.17
CA GLU A 18 3.08 -11.66 -7.39
C GLU A 18 3.38 -10.18 -7.14
N ALA A 19 2.47 -9.31 -7.54
CA ALA A 19 2.67 -7.88 -7.58
C ALA A 19 1.58 -7.11 -6.84
N ALA A 20 1.95 -5.94 -6.35
CA ALA A 20 1.03 -4.99 -5.73
C ALA A 20 1.35 -3.57 -6.20
N ALA A 21 0.35 -2.71 -6.18
CA ALA A 21 0.42 -1.30 -6.48
C ALA A 21 -0.15 -0.49 -5.32
N ALA A 22 0.54 0.57 -4.89
CA ALA A 22 0.09 1.41 -3.80
C ALA A 22 0.20 2.90 -4.14
N TRP A 23 -0.68 3.70 -3.52
CA TRP A 23 -0.63 5.15 -3.63
C TRP A 23 -1.13 5.84 -2.37
N LEU A 24 -0.64 7.06 -2.20
CA LEU A 24 -1.12 8.03 -1.23
C LEU A 24 -1.56 9.28 -1.98
N ILE A 25 -2.67 9.88 -1.57
CA ILE A 25 -3.16 11.18 -2.06
C ILE A 25 -3.24 12.13 -0.87
N LEU A 26 -2.60 13.29 -1.00
CA LEU A 26 -2.54 14.29 0.04
C LEU A 26 -3.05 15.65 -0.46
N ARG A 27 -3.64 16.41 0.46
CA ARG A 27 -3.86 17.85 0.31
C ARG A 27 -3.06 18.57 1.39
N GLY A 28 -2.00 19.29 0.98
CA GLY A 28 -1.02 19.80 1.95
C GLY A 28 -0.38 18.67 2.77
N CYS A 29 -0.60 18.68 4.08
CA CYS A 29 -0.11 17.63 4.99
C CYS A 29 -1.17 16.57 5.34
N GLU A 30 -2.40 16.71 4.86
CA GLU A 30 -3.49 15.78 5.15
C GLU A 30 -3.49 14.63 4.15
N VAL A 31 -3.46 13.40 4.65
CA VAL A 31 -3.61 12.18 3.83
C VAL A 31 -5.10 11.95 3.59
N LEU A 32 -5.53 12.13 2.35
CA LEU A 32 -6.92 11.94 1.92
C LEU A 32 -7.23 10.47 1.57
N GLU A 33 -6.26 9.78 1.00
CA GLU A 33 -6.39 8.37 0.61
C GLU A 33 -5.04 7.67 0.75
N SER A 34 -5.10 6.43 1.23
CA SER A 34 -4.01 5.45 1.24
C SER A 34 -4.59 4.13 0.76
N GLU A 35 -4.11 3.61 -0.35
CA GLU A 35 -4.65 2.41 -0.98
C GLU A 35 -3.52 1.48 -1.42
N VAL A 36 -3.78 0.18 -1.36
CA VAL A 36 -2.93 -0.87 -1.93
C VAL A 36 -3.78 -1.91 -2.65
N ARG A 37 -3.32 -2.37 -3.80
CA ARG A 37 -4.00 -3.40 -4.60
C ARG A 37 -3.05 -4.52 -4.97
N VAL A 38 -3.46 -5.76 -4.69
CA VAL A 38 -2.78 -6.96 -5.19
C VAL A 38 -3.20 -7.19 -6.63
N LEU A 39 -2.23 -7.41 -7.52
CA LEU A 39 -2.44 -7.46 -8.97
C LEU A 39 -2.32 -8.86 -9.56
N GLY A 40 -1.99 -9.89 -8.74
CA GLY A 40 -1.57 -11.19 -9.23
C GLY A 40 -0.17 -11.14 -9.86
N VAL A 41 0.10 -12.01 -10.81
CA VAL A 41 1.44 -12.11 -11.44
C VAL A 41 1.62 -11.00 -12.47
N GLN A 42 2.49 -10.04 -12.17
CA GLN A 42 2.82 -8.89 -13.02
C GLN A 42 4.31 -8.57 -12.95
N THR A 43 4.78 -7.72 -13.86
CA THR A 43 6.13 -7.13 -13.77
C THR A 43 6.13 -5.93 -12.81
N ASN A 44 7.30 -5.55 -12.29
CA ASN A 44 7.43 -4.35 -11.46
C ASN A 44 6.95 -3.09 -12.20
N ASN A 45 7.37 -2.89 -13.44
CA ASN A 45 6.96 -1.74 -14.24
C ASN A 45 5.44 -1.69 -14.46
N THR A 46 4.77 -2.85 -14.63
CA THR A 46 3.31 -2.93 -14.71
C THR A 46 2.67 -2.48 -13.40
N ALA A 47 3.22 -2.91 -12.25
CA ALA A 47 2.71 -2.51 -10.95
C ALA A 47 2.84 -1.00 -10.71
N GLU A 48 3.97 -0.39 -11.08
CA GLU A 48 4.20 1.05 -10.98
C GLU A 48 3.21 1.86 -11.83
N TYR A 49 2.99 1.46 -13.09
CA TYR A 49 1.97 2.10 -13.94
C TYR A 49 0.56 1.92 -13.40
N THR A 50 0.26 0.76 -12.82
CA THR A 50 -1.04 0.49 -12.20
C THR A 50 -1.26 1.37 -10.97
N ALA A 51 -0.21 1.60 -10.16
CA ALA A 51 -0.26 2.53 -9.04
C ALA A 51 -0.54 3.96 -9.50
N LEU A 52 0.17 4.43 -10.53
CA LEU A 52 -0.07 5.75 -11.12
C LEU A 52 -1.50 5.91 -11.63
N LEU A 53 -1.99 4.96 -12.43
CA LEU A 53 -3.34 4.99 -13.00
C LEU A 53 -4.41 4.95 -11.91
N GLY A 54 -4.21 4.11 -10.88
CA GLY A 54 -5.08 4.04 -9.70
C GLY A 54 -5.16 5.38 -8.98
N ALA A 55 -4.03 6.00 -8.71
CA ALA A 55 -3.94 7.29 -8.05
C ALA A 55 -4.59 8.43 -8.86
N LEU A 56 -4.31 8.52 -10.17
CA LEU A 56 -4.92 9.52 -11.04
C LEU A 56 -6.45 9.36 -11.11
N THR A 57 -6.94 8.12 -11.09
CA THR A 57 -8.37 7.84 -11.08
C THR A 57 -9.00 8.20 -9.72
N ALA A 58 -8.36 7.83 -8.64
CA ALA A 58 -8.84 8.08 -7.27
C ALA A 58 -8.87 9.58 -6.93
N ALA A 59 -7.90 10.36 -7.42
CA ALA A 59 -7.81 11.78 -7.16
C ALA A 59 -9.03 12.58 -7.65
N LYS A 60 -9.81 12.06 -8.59
CA LYS A 60 -11.08 12.66 -9.05
C LYS A 60 -12.13 12.80 -7.93
N LYS A 61 -12.03 12.03 -6.86
CA LYS A 61 -12.93 12.11 -5.70
C LYS A 61 -12.71 13.39 -4.87
N TYR A 62 -11.57 14.04 -5.04
CA TYR A 62 -11.10 15.10 -4.15
C TYR A 62 -11.11 16.50 -4.76
N GLY A 63 -11.77 16.68 -5.88
CA GLY A 63 -11.94 17.99 -6.52
C GLY A 63 -12.35 17.87 -7.98
N ASP A 64 -12.70 19.01 -8.58
CA ASP A 64 -12.90 19.07 -10.02
C ASP A 64 -11.55 18.93 -10.74
N PRO A 65 -11.35 17.86 -11.54
CA PRO A 65 -10.09 17.67 -12.23
C PRO A 65 -9.64 18.88 -13.06
N ALA A 66 -10.58 19.54 -13.74
CA ALA A 66 -10.27 20.70 -14.59
C ALA A 66 -9.76 21.91 -13.79
N ALA A 67 -10.01 21.96 -12.47
CA ALA A 67 -9.53 22.99 -11.55
C ALA A 67 -8.41 22.52 -10.62
N THR A 68 -8.00 21.24 -10.72
CA THR A 68 -7.01 20.60 -9.83
C THR A 68 -5.66 20.44 -10.51
N SER A 69 -4.61 20.85 -9.81
CA SER A 69 -3.22 20.56 -10.17
C SER A 69 -2.69 19.38 -9.36
N LEU A 70 -2.02 18.43 -10.03
CA LEU A 70 -1.41 17.26 -9.41
C LEU A 70 0.12 17.37 -9.43
N THR A 71 0.76 16.97 -8.34
CA THR A 71 2.18 16.63 -8.34
C THR A 71 2.32 15.16 -7.96
N VAL A 72 2.87 14.36 -8.87
CA VAL A 72 3.09 12.92 -8.71
C VAL A 72 4.55 12.66 -8.41
N TYR A 73 4.83 11.98 -7.31
CA TYR A 73 6.15 11.53 -6.89
C TYR A 73 6.24 10.01 -6.97
N SER A 74 7.33 9.50 -7.54
CA SER A 74 7.65 8.08 -7.61
C SER A 74 9.16 7.89 -7.72
N ASP A 75 9.68 6.75 -7.25
CA ASP A 75 11.07 6.33 -7.45
C ASP A 75 11.28 5.54 -8.75
N SER A 76 10.23 5.33 -9.54
CA SER A 76 10.32 4.74 -10.88
C SER A 76 10.84 5.73 -11.90
N GLU A 77 12.16 5.76 -12.10
CA GLU A 77 12.79 6.61 -13.10
C GLU A 77 12.21 6.34 -14.50
N LEU A 78 11.98 5.06 -14.83
CA LEU A 78 11.44 4.67 -16.13
C LEU A 78 10.06 5.29 -16.36
N MET A 79 9.12 5.09 -15.42
CA MET A 79 7.75 5.59 -15.52
C MET A 79 7.73 7.12 -15.59
N ILE A 80 8.46 7.80 -14.70
CA ILE A 80 8.53 9.27 -14.67
C ILE A 80 9.13 9.81 -15.98
N SER A 81 10.19 9.18 -16.50
CA SER A 81 10.81 9.62 -17.76
C SER A 81 9.91 9.36 -18.97
N GLN A 82 9.11 8.31 -18.96
CA GLN A 82 8.11 8.07 -20.00
C GLN A 82 6.95 9.07 -19.92
N MET A 83 6.40 9.30 -18.73
CA MET A 83 5.29 10.25 -18.54
C MET A 83 5.69 11.72 -18.81
N THR A 84 6.96 12.06 -18.69
CA THR A 84 7.50 13.38 -19.05
C THR A 84 7.97 13.48 -20.49
N GLY A 85 7.86 12.39 -21.28
CA GLY A 85 8.29 12.35 -22.69
C GLY A 85 9.80 12.28 -22.90
N LYS A 86 10.62 12.10 -21.83
CA LYS A 86 12.07 11.92 -21.96
C LYS A 86 12.43 10.57 -22.57
N TYR A 87 11.68 9.52 -22.24
CA TYR A 87 11.87 8.17 -22.77
C TYR A 87 10.67 7.72 -23.58
N ALA A 88 10.93 7.06 -24.71
CA ALA A 88 9.87 6.43 -25.50
C ALA A 88 9.37 5.13 -24.83
N VAL A 89 8.08 4.89 -24.90
CA VAL A 89 7.47 3.62 -24.45
C VAL A 89 7.60 2.59 -25.58
N ARG A 90 8.56 1.68 -25.44
CA ARG A 90 8.82 0.63 -26.44
C ARG A 90 8.14 -0.70 -26.11
N SER A 91 7.85 -0.94 -24.84
CA SER A 91 7.23 -2.19 -24.36
C SER A 91 5.76 -2.27 -24.78
N GLU A 92 5.39 -3.31 -25.50
CA GLU A 92 3.99 -3.55 -25.92
C GLU A 92 3.06 -3.74 -24.72
N THR A 93 3.57 -4.28 -23.60
CA THR A 93 2.79 -4.46 -22.37
C THR A 93 2.57 -3.16 -21.60
N LEU A 94 3.50 -2.20 -21.71
CA LEU A 94 3.38 -0.91 -21.02
C LEU A 94 2.65 0.14 -21.85
N LYS A 95 2.60 0.04 -23.19
CA LYS A 95 1.93 1.00 -24.05
C LYS A 95 0.47 1.25 -23.67
N PRO A 96 -0.37 0.22 -23.42
CA PRO A 96 -1.76 0.43 -23.00
C PRO A 96 -1.83 1.21 -21.68
N LEU A 97 -1.05 0.81 -20.68
CA LEU A 97 -1.02 1.46 -19.35
C LEU A 97 -0.56 2.92 -19.44
N TYR A 98 0.48 3.18 -20.23
CA TYR A 98 0.93 4.54 -20.51
C TYR A 98 -0.19 5.37 -21.15
N THR A 99 -0.87 4.83 -22.17
CA THR A 99 -1.96 5.53 -22.86
C THR A 99 -3.12 5.85 -21.91
N GLU A 100 -3.50 4.89 -21.08
CA GLU A 100 -4.55 5.08 -20.06
C GLU A 100 -4.13 6.10 -19.00
N ALA A 101 -2.88 6.04 -18.51
CA ALA A 101 -2.35 7.00 -17.55
C ALA A 101 -2.27 8.41 -18.14
N ALA A 102 -1.82 8.55 -19.39
CA ALA A 102 -1.79 9.83 -20.10
C ALA A 102 -3.20 10.40 -20.30
N ALA A 103 -4.18 9.58 -20.67
CA ALA A 103 -5.57 9.98 -20.77
C ALA A 103 -6.16 10.37 -19.41
N ALA A 104 -5.87 9.60 -18.35
CA ALA A 104 -6.32 9.93 -17.00
C ALA A 104 -5.70 11.23 -16.48
N ALA A 105 -4.46 11.53 -16.85
CA ALA A 105 -3.76 12.77 -16.51
C ALA A 105 -4.31 13.99 -17.27
N SER A 106 -4.73 13.81 -18.52
CA SER A 106 -5.14 14.91 -19.41
C SER A 106 -6.39 15.67 -18.95
N VAL A 107 -7.18 15.11 -18.04
CA VAL A 107 -8.38 15.77 -17.50
C VAL A 107 -8.06 16.79 -16.43
N TYR A 108 -6.84 16.76 -15.85
CA TYR A 108 -6.43 17.69 -14.80
C TYR A 108 -5.88 18.99 -15.39
N ALA A 109 -6.07 20.09 -14.66
CA ALA A 109 -5.57 21.40 -15.06
C ALA A 109 -4.06 21.38 -15.31
N LYS A 110 -3.32 20.62 -14.50
CA LYS A 110 -1.88 20.41 -14.63
C LYS A 110 -1.47 19.14 -13.91
N VAL A 111 -0.56 18.36 -14.50
CA VAL A 111 0.13 17.24 -13.82
C VAL A 111 1.63 17.44 -13.95
N ARG A 112 2.32 17.38 -12.83
CA ARG A 112 3.76 17.40 -12.73
C ARG A 112 4.25 16.05 -12.20
N TYR A 113 5.21 15.44 -12.88
CA TYR A 113 5.85 14.19 -12.48
C TYR A 113 7.24 14.48 -11.93
N VAL A 114 7.57 13.91 -10.78
CA VAL A 114 8.83 14.13 -10.07
C VAL A 114 9.41 12.78 -9.66
N HIS A 115 10.59 12.48 -10.18
CA HIS A 115 11.37 11.34 -9.70
C HIS A 115 12.01 11.71 -8.36
N VAL A 116 11.87 10.83 -7.37
CA VAL A 116 12.47 10.96 -6.04
C VAL A 116 13.21 9.68 -5.66
N PRO A 117 14.22 9.75 -4.80
CA PRO A 117 14.88 8.55 -4.31
C PRO A 117 13.93 7.70 -3.46
N ARG A 118 14.19 6.40 -3.40
CA ARG A 118 13.38 5.41 -2.66
C ARG A 118 13.28 5.70 -1.16
N GLU A 119 14.24 6.43 -0.62
CA GLU A 119 14.28 6.88 0.78
C GLU A 119 13.28 8.00 1.09
N ASN A 120 12.55 8.50 0.09
CA ASN A 120 11.46 9.45 0.33
C ASN A 120 10.41 8.80 1.23
N ALA A 121 10.06 9.45 2.35
CA ALA A 121 9.22 8.86 3.40
C ALA A 121 7.84 8.41 2.89
N TYR A 122 7.24 9.15 1.97
CA TYR A 122 5.90 8.81 1.45
C TYR A 122 5.96 7.72 0.36
N VAL A 123 6.99 7.73 -0.50
CA VAL A 123 7.23 6.62 -1.45
C VAL A 123 7.60 5.36 -0.67
N GLY A 124 8.43 5.47 0.37
CA GLY A 124 8.72 4.36 1.29
C GLY A 124 7.48 3.82 2.00
N SER A 125 6.48 4.66 2.28
CA SER A 125 5.19 4.20 2.81
C SER A 125 4.41 3.39 1.77
N CYS A 126 4.43 3.77 0.48
CA CYS A 126 3.85 2.99 -0.60
C CYS A 126 4.56 1.64 -0.78
N ASP A 127 5.91 1.62 -0.76
CA ASP A 127 6.71 0.39 -0.79
C ASP A 127 6.33 -0.55 0.37
N TRP A 128 6.21 -0.01 1.59
CA TRP A 128 5.79 -0.79 2.75
C TRP A 128 4.38 -1.38 2.56
N LEU A 129 3.43 -0.62 2.05
CA LEU A 129 2.07 -1.09 1.77
C LEU A 129 2.08 -2.25 0.77
N CYS A 130 2.81 -2.12 -0.34
CA CYS A 130 2.96 -3.18 -1.33
C CYS A 130 3.55 -4.44 -0.72
N ASN A 131 4.67 -4.31 0.00
CA ASN A 131 5.35 -5.45 0.62
C ASN A 131 4.49 -6.14 1.67
N ASN A 132 3.80 -5.39 2.53
CA ASN A 132 2.90 -5.94 3.55
C ASN A 132 1.71 -6.70 2.93
N ALA A 133 1.12 -6.16 1.85
CA ALA A 133 0.04 -6.83 1.12
C ALA A 133 0.52 -8.16 0.49
N LEU A 134 1.70 -8.18 -0.11
CA LEU A 134 2.28 -9.37 -0.72
C LEU A 134 2.67 -10.43 0.33
N ASP A 135 3.20 -10.04 1.48
CA ASP A 135 3.54 -10.94 2.58
C ASP A 135 2.27 -11.56 3.19
N THR A 136 1.21 -10.76 3.35
CA THR A 136 -0.11 -11.25 3.80
C THR A 136 -0.70 -12.25 2.81
N LEU A 137 -0.61 -11.97 1.51
CA LEU A 137 -1.05 -12.90 0.47
C LEU A 137 -0.27 -14.23 0.52
N ALA A 138 1.06 -14.16 0.67
CA ALA A 138 1.91 -15.34 0.76
C ALA A 138 1.56 -16.20 1.99
N ALA A 139 1.34 -15.56 3.15
CA ALA A 139 0.92 -16.25 4.37
C ALA A 139 -0.45 -16.94 4.20
N ALA A 140 -1.41 -16.25 3.58
CA ALA A 140 -2.74 -16.81 3.30
C ALA A 140 -2.67 -18.02 2.34
N LYS A 141 -1.87 -17.94 1.27
CA LYS A 141 -1.63 -19.05 0.34
C LYS A 141 -1.00 -20.25 1.05
N TYR A 142 0.01 -20.01 1.88
CA TYR A 142 0.65 -21.05 2.67
C TYR A 142 -0.35 -21.74 3.62
N ALA A 143 -1.13 -20.98 4.36
CA ALA A 143 -2.16 -21.53 5.26
C ALA A 143 -3.19 -22.37 4.52
N ALA A 144 -3.68 -21.91 3.36
CA ALA A 144 -4.62 -22.65 2.53
C ALA A 144 -4.02 -23.97 1.99
N GLU A 145 -2.73 -23.97 1.65
CA GLU A 145 -2.03 -25.17 1.21
C GLU A 145 -1.86 -26.20 2.34
N GLN A 146 -1.51 -25.75 3.55
CA GLN A 146 -1.43 -26.60 4.74
C GLN A 146 -2.79 -27.22 5.07
N GLN A 147 -3.86 -26.45 4.98
CA GLN A 147 -5.20 -26.96 5.20
C GLN A 147 -5.61 -28.05 4.20
N LYS A 148 -5.20 -27.91 2.92
CA LYS A 148 -5.42 -28.95 1.90
C LYS A 148 -4.62 -30.24 2.20
N ARG A 149 -3.41 -30.11 2.74
CA ARG A 149 -2.53 -31.26 3.06
C ARG A 149 -2.95 -32.00 4.34
N HIS A 150 -3.43 -31.28 5.35
CA HIS A 150 -3.66 -31.81 6.69
C HIS A 150 -5.15 -31.87 7.08
N GLY A 151 -6.06 -31.45 6.19
CA GLY A 151 -7.49 -31.31 6.48
C GLY A 151 -7.81 -30.10 7.37
N PRO A 152 -9.08 -29.92 7.77
CA PRO A 152 -9.47 -28.79 8.60
C PRO A 152 -8.73 -28.89 9.95
N ILE A 153 -8.08 -27.80 10.34
CA ILE A 153 -7.48 -27.67 11.67
C ILE A 153 -8.65 -27.65 12.65
N GLU A 154 -8.83 -28.74 13.43
CA GLU A 154 -9.73 -28.71 14.58
C GLU A 154 -9.17 -27.68 15.55
N CYS A 155 -9.77 -26.49 15.59
CA CYS A 155 -9.55 -25.56 16.67
C CYS A 155 -10.11 -26.18 17.95
N ARG A 156 -9.32 -27.02 18.62
CA ARG A 156 -9.63 -27.37 20.00
C ARG A 156 -9.53 -26.09 20.80
N PRO A 157 -10.56 -25.68 21.53
CA PRO A 157 -10.43 -24.53 22.40
C PRO A 157 -9.23 -24.81 23.31
N ILE A 158 -8.22 -23.96 23.25
CA ILE A 158 -7.09 -24.00 24.19
C ILE A 158 -7.76 -23.81 25.53
N GLY A 159 -7.81 -24.90 26.34
CA GLY A 159 -8.33 -24.83 27.70
C GLY A 159 -7.65 -23.64 28.35
N ILE A 160 -8.43 -22.79 29.01
CA ILE A 160 -7.91 -21.64 29.74
C ILE A 160 -6.84 -22.19 30.69
N VAL A 161 -5.58 -21.99 30.34
CA VAL A 161 -4.47 -22.29 31.24
C VAL A 161 -4.58 -21.25 32.33
N HIS A 162 -5.15 -21.63 33.48
CA HIS A 162 -5.14 -20.80 34.66
C HIS A 162 -3.67 -20.49 34.98
N SER A 163 -3.28 -19.25 34.77
CA SER A 163 -1.96 -18.79 35.18
C SER A 163 -1.88 -18.89 36.69
N PRO A 164 -0.95 -19.70 37.23
CA PRO A 164 -0.81 -19.83 38.70
C PRO A 164 -0.40 -18.52 39.37
N PHE A 165 -0.12 -17.47 38.58
CA PHE A 165 0.23 -16.14 39.09
C PHE A 165 -0.98 -15.22 39.37
N LEU A 166 -2.19 -15.57 38.90
CA LEU A 166 -3.37 -14.72 39.10
C LEU A 166 -4.16 -15.08 40.40
N ASP A 167 -3.87 -16.22 41.05
CA ASP A 167 -4.57 -16.68 42.25
C ASP A 167 -3.91 -16.26 43.57
N ARG A 168 -3.04 -15.26 43.57
CA ARG A 168 -2.63 -14.64 44.86
C ARG A 168 -3.79 -13.79 45.39
N LYS A 169 -4.74 -14.45 46.03
CA LYS A 169 -5.72 -13.80 46.90
C LYS A 169 -4.98 -12.86 47.86
N ARG A 170 -5.36 -11.59 47.85
CA ARG A 170 -4.96 -10.63 48.88
C ARG A 170 -5.32 -11.22 50.24
N ALA A 171 -4.32 -11.52 51.03
CA ALA A 171 -4.52 -11.85 52.45
C ALA A 171 -5.22 -10.67 53.15
N PRO A 172 -6.23 -10.91 53.96
CA PRO A 172 -6.90 -9.83 54.69
C PRO A 172 -5.90 -9.19 55.68
N ASN A 173 -5.80 -7.87 55.60
CA ASN A 173 -5.01 -7.05 56.49
C ASN A 173 -5.61 -7.15 57.91
N GLN A 174 -5.00 -7.95 58.81
CA GLN A 174 -5.37 -7.98 60.21
C GLN A 174 -4.83 -6.71 60.87
N GLY A 175 -5.73 -5.76 61.06
CA GLY A 175 -5.48 -4.60 61.90
C GLY A 175 -5.13 -5.03 63.30
N LYS A 176 -3.92 -4.73 63.72
CA LYS A 176 -3.57 -4.73 65.16
C LYS A 176 -4.09 -3.44 65.77
N ASN A 177 -5.22 -3.54 66.49
CA ASN A 177 -5.54 -2.61 67.56
C ASN A 177 -4.53 -2.85 68.69
N THR A 178 -3.77 -1.84 69.04
CA THR A 178 -3.15 -1.72 70.37
C THR A 178 -3.65 -0.45 71.01
N ASN A 179 -4.61 -0.59 71.93
CA ASN A 179 -4.79 0.37 73.03
C ASN A 179 -3.53 0.34 73.92
N GLU A 180 -2.96 1.46 74.22
CA GLU A 180 -2.63 2.07 75.46
C GLU A 180 -1.92 3.39 75.25
#